data_76458601bb4967abbe70b418c5e3d4e3
#
_entry.id   76458601bb4967abbe70b418c5e3d4e3
#
_cell.length_a   1.000
_cell.length_b   1.000
_cell.length_c   1.000
_cell.angle_alpha   90.00
_cell.angle_beta   90.00
_cell.angle_gamma   90.00
#
_symmetry.space_group_name_H-M   'P 1'
#
loop_
_entity.id
_entity.type
_entity.pdbx_description
1 polymer ?
#
loop_
_entity_poly.entity_id
_entity_poly.type
_entity_poly.pdbx_seq_one_letter_code
_entity_poly.pdbx_strand_id
1 'polypeptide(L)'
;MLMQRRYLQVKDLPPRPDPVTGLPRPPRARGFIGPDVPKDVSLFRERDPALQPSPPPGQSPVLVWYRESRRGAVIAAVMIVLLAAGIASLTRGTAWIMHAKYWGVWAFLAVALVVVYFFFRGGCYSAGADWVARGKKWVKVYDLVKVTSRSYPGGPGVYLRDSGGRTLRFKFVDLSSDRMLWDLTYNGILHSVIAGGARTNDMLRRTLALPYPEPDEGSDS
;
A
#
# COMPACT_ATOMS: atom_id res chain seq x y z
N MET A 1 11.14 -12.01 24.67
CA MET A 1 10.73 -13.09 23.76
C MET A 1 11.64 -13.02 22.55
N LEU A 2 12.64 -13.88 22.47
CA LEU A 2 13.61 -13.91 21.37
C LEU A 2 12.87 -14.35 20.09
N MET A 3 12.79 -13.45 19.12
CA MET A 3 12.17 -13.74 17.82
C MET A 3 13.09 -14.73 17.09
N GLN A 4 12.69 -16.00 17.03
CA GLN A 4 13.45 -17.05 16.38
C GLN A 4 13.68 -16.66 14.91
N ARG A 5 14.94 -16.49 14.52
CA ARG A 5 15.29 -16.17 13.13
C ARG A 5 14.85 -17.34 12.25
N ARG A 6 14.02 -17.07 11.28
CA ARG A 6 13.64 -18.07 10.26
C ARG A 6 14.57 -17.90 9.07
N TYR A 7 15.14 -18.97 8.62
CA TYR A 7 15.91 -19.05 7.40
C TYR A 7 15.08 -19.69 6.30
N LEU A 8 15.31 -19.30 5.06
CA LEU A 8 14.65 -19.85 3.88
C LEU A 8 15.69 -20.05 2.78
N GLN A 9 15.67 -21.24 2.17
CA GLN A 9 16.51 -21.56 1.02
C GLN A 9 15.85 -21.09 -0.28
N VAL A 10 16.66 -20.86 -1.31
CA VAL A 10 16.16 -20.46 -2.64
C VAL A 10 15.23 -21.52 -3.24
N LYS A 11 15.50 -22.82 -2.98
CA LYS A 11 14.66 -23.93 -3.45
C LYS A 11 13.26 -23.96 -2.83
N ASP A 12 13.08 -23.37 -1.64
CA ASP A 12 11.83 -23.37 -0.90
C ASP A 12 10.97 -22.12 -1.20
N LEU A 13 11.43 -21.28 -2.15
CA LEU A 13 10.66 -20.12 -2.58
C LEU A 13 9.39 -20.55 -3.32
N PRO A 14 8.25 -19.88 -3.06
CA PRO A 14 7.04 -20.12 -3.82
C PRO A 14 7.25 -19.88 -5.32
N PRO A 15 6.55 -20.59 -6.20
CA PRO A 15 6.69 -20.39 -7.64
C PRO A 15 6.33 -18.95 -8.04
N ARG A 16 7.02 -18.46 -9.08
CA ARG A 16 6.68 -17.17 -9.69
C ARG A 16 5.45 -17.36 -10.56
N PRO A 17 4.47 -16.45 -10.48
CA PRO A 17 3.34 -16.47 -11.41
C PRO A 17 3.81 -16.28 -12.85
N ASP A 18 3.17 -16.99 -13.77
CA ASP A 18 3.36 -16.77 -15.20
C ASP A 18 2.91 -15.35 -15.60
N PRO A 19 3.70 -14.60 -16.38
CA PRO A 19 3.39 -13.22 -16.74
C PRO A 19 2.07 -13.03 -17.47
N VAL A 20 1.61 -14.03 -18.21
CA VAL A 20 0.38 -13.95 -19.03
C VAL A 20 -0.84 -14.36 -18.24
N THR A 21 -0.76 -15.50 -17.54
CA THR A 21 -1.90 -16.11 -16.86
C THR A 21 -2.01 -15.70 -15.38
N GLY A 22 -0.89 -15.26 -14.77
CA GLY A 22 -0.81 -14.99 -13.34
C GLY A 22 -0.87 -16.26 -12.48
N LEU A 23 -0.67 -17.44 -13.08
CA LEU A 23 -0.71 -18.74 -12.39
C LEU A 23 0.70 -19.36 -12.29
N PRO A 24 0.97 -20.19 -11.28
CA PRO A 24 0.11 -20.42 -10.10
C PRO A 24 0.02 -19.16 -9.21
N ARG A 25 -1.10 -18.98 -8.54
CA ARG A 25 -1.23 -17.87 -7.60
C ARG A 25 -0.22 -18.03 -6.46
N PRO A 26 0.44 -16.95 -6.03
CA PRO A 26 1.30 -17.01 -4.87
C PRO A 26 0.56 -17.55 -3.65
N PRO A 27 1.24 -18.31 -2.77
CA PRO A 27 0.64 -18.74 -1.53
C PRO A 27 0.29 -17.53 -0.65
N ARG A 28 -0.56 -17.75 0.33
CA ARG A 28 -0.96 -16.70 1.28
C ARG A 28 0.26 -16.14 1.99
N ALA A 29 0.54 -14.88 1.72
CA ALA A 29 1.65 -14.16 2.32
C ALA A 29 1.36 -13.79 3.78
N ARG A 30 2.40 -13.78 4.60
CA ARG A 30 2.32 -13.41 6.02
C ARG A 30 2.13 -11.91 6.20
N GLY A 31 1.70 -11.51 7.40
CA GLY A 31 1.58 -10.09 7.76
C GLY A 31 0.40 -9.37 7.11
N PHE A 32 -0.52 -10.08 6.47
CA PHE A 32 -1.76 -9.49 5.99
C PHE A 32 -2.70 -9.13 7.15
N ILE A 33 -3.20 -7.91 7.15
CA ILE A 33 -4.04 -7.37 8.23
C ILE A 33 -5.51 -7.20 7.79
N GLY A 34 -5.77 -7.27 6.48
CA GLY A 34 -7.10 -7.07 5.92
C GLY A 34 -8.00 -8.30 5.97
N PRO A 35 -9.27 -8.19 5.59
CA PRO A 35 -10.17 -9.32 5.46
C PRO A 35 -9.75 -10.24 4.30
N ASP A 36 -9.83 -11.55 4.52
CA ASP A 36 -9.44 -12.58 3.53
C ASP A 36 -10.27 -12.51 2.23
N VAL A 37 -11.52 -12.07 2.35
CA VAL A 37 -12.42 -11.90 1.20
C VAL A 37 -12.38 -10.43 0.77
N PRO A 38 -12.05 -10.13 -0.50
CA PRO A 38 -12.17 -8.79 -1.01
C PRO A 38 -13.62 -8.34 -0.90
N LYS A 39 -13.88 -7.30 -0.12
CA LYS A 39 -15.18 -6.62 -0.22
C LYS A 39 -15.15 -5.87 -1.54
N ASP A 40 -15.87 -6.38 -2.52
CA ASP A 40 -15.88 -5.84 -3.89
C ASP A 40 -16.32 -4.37 -3.96
N VAL A 41 -17.07 -3.93 -2.96
CA VAL A 41 -17.48 -2.53 -2.84
C VAL A 41 -17.42 -2.12 -1.37
N SER A 42 -16.48 -1.26 -1.00
CA SER A 42 -16.56 -0.51 0.25
C SER A 42 -16.74 0.98 -0.08
N LEU A 43 -17.32 1.75 0.83
CA LEU A 43 -17.42 3.22 0.70
C LEU A 43 -16.07 3.88 0.33
N PHE A 44 -14.95 3.22 0.65
CA PHE A 44 -13.61 3.73 0.48
C PHE A 44 -12.83 3.10 -0.68
N ARG A 45 -13.39 2.09 -1.38
CA ARG A 45 -12.73 1.38 -2.49
C ARG A 45 -13.66 1.18 -3.66
N GLU A 46 -13.10 1.31 -4.83
CA GLU A 46 -13.82 1.22 -6.10
C GLU A 46 -13.07 0.26 -7.03
N ARG A 47 -13.82 -0.67 -7.64
CA ARG A 47 -13.35 -1.63 -8.66
C ARG A 47 -14.26 -1.59 -9.88
N ASP A 48 -14.60 -0.40 -10.34
CA ASP A 48 -15.33 -0.27 -11.59
C ASP A 48 -14.42 -0.70 -12.76
N PRO A 49 -14.77 -1.74 -13.54
CA PRO A 49 -13.95 -2.20 -14.65
C PRO A 49 -13.60 -1.11 -15.66
N ALA A 50 -14.47 -0.10 -15.84
CA ALA A 50 -14.21 1.04 -16.70
C ALA A 50 -13.05 1.92 -16.22
N LEU A 51 -12.66 1.80 -14.94
CA LEU A 51 -11.59 2.56 -14.32
C LEU A 51 -10.31 1.73 -14.12
N GLN A 52 -10.26 0.53 -14.70
CA GLN A 52 -9.07 -0.33 -14.61
C GLN A 52 -7.86 0.38 -15.21
N PRO A 53 -6.73 0.45 -14.46
CA PRO A 53 -5.52 1.04 -15.00
C PRO A 53 -4.92 0.17 -16.11
N SER A 54 -4.33 0.80 -17.10
CA SER A 54 -3.53 0.07 -18.09
C SER A 54 -2.23 -0.44 -17.46
N PRO A 55 -1.73 -1.62 -17.87
CA PRO A 55 -0.43 -2.10 -17.43
C PRO A 55 0.68 -1.13 -17.86
N PRO A 56 1.80 -1.09 -17.16
CA PRO A 56 2.96 -0.32 -17.61
C PRO A 56 3.48 -0.83 -18.96
N PRO A 57 4.09 0.03 -19.79
CA PRO A 57 4.57 -0.36 -21.11
C PRO A 57 5.49 -1.60 -21.07
N GLY A 58 5.17 -2.62 -21.86
CA GLY A 58 5.95 -3.84 -21.95
C GLY A 58 5.88 -4.77 -20.75
N GLN A 59 4.88 -4.59 -19.87
CA GLN A 59 4.69 -5.45 -18.69
C GLN A 59 3.47 -6.35 -18.84
N SER A 60 3.40 -7.38 -17.99
CA SER A 60 2.29 -8.32 -17.89
C SER A 60 0.94 -7.62 -17.65
N PRO A 61 -0.19 -8.26 -18.00
CA PRO A 61 -1.51 -7.72 -17.74
C PRO A 61 -1.75 -7.42 -16.26
N VAL A 62 -2.70 -6.50 -15.98
CA VAL A 62 -3.17 -6.21 -14.62
C VAL A 62 -3.94 -7.41 -14.10
N LEU A 63 -3.45 -8.04 -13.03
CA LEU A 63 -4.10 -9.17 -12.37
C LEU A 63 -5.01 -8.73 -11.22
N VAL A 64 -4.62 -7.65 -10.55
CA VAL A 64 -5.38 -7.07 -9.44
C VAL A 64 -5.20 -5.57 -9.42
N TRP A 65 -6.26 -4.87 -9.09
CA TRP A 65 -6.21 -3.44 -8.88
C TRP A 65 -7.33 -3.00 -7.96
N TYR A 66 -7.13 -1.88 -7.31
CA TYR A 66 -8.19 -1.13 -6.63
C TYR A 66 -7.86 0.36 -6.65
N ARG A 67 -8.89 1.17 -6.54
CA ARG A 67 -8.80 2.62 -6.40
C ARG A 67 -9.50 3.01 -5.12
N GLU A 68 -8.92 3.95 -4.38
CA GLU A 68 -9.63 4.56 -3.28
C GLU A 68 -10.77 5.43 -3.80
N SER A 69 -11.96 5.23 -3.22
CA SER A 69 -13.18 5.87 -3.69
C SER A 69 -13.15 7.39 -3.42
N ARG A 70 -13.44 8.16 -4.46
CA ARG A 70 -13.62 9.62 -4.30
C ARG A 70 -14.80 9.95 -3.40
N ARG A 71 -15.88 9.15 -3.44
CA ARG A 71 -17.06 9.32 -2.59
C ARG A 71 -16.70 9.16 -1.11
N GLY A 72 -15.91 8.14 -0.78
CA GLY A 72 -15.41 7.93 0.57
C GLY A 72 -14.56 9.11 1.08
N ALA A 73 -13.68 9.65 0.23
CA ALA A 73 -12.89 10.84 0.58
C ALA A 73 -13.76 12.07 0.86
N VAL A 74 -14.80 12.30 0.05
CA VAL A 74 -15.76 13.41 0.28
C VAL A 74 -16.53 13.19 1.59
N ILE A 75 -17.06 11.99 1.83
CA ILE A 75 -17.79 11.67 3.07
C ILE A 75 -16.88 11.88 4.28
N ALA A 76 -15.65 11.39 4.26
CA ALA A 76 -14.70 11.56 5.35
C ALA A 76 -14.40 13.05 5.60
N ALA A 77 -14.17 13.83 4.53
CA ALA A 77 -13.90 15.25 4.64
C ALA A 77 -15.10 16.02 5.24
N VAL A 78 -16.30 15.73 4.77
CA VAL A 78 -17.55 16.34 5.31
C VAL A 78 -17.73 15.96 6.77
N MET A 79 -17.57 14.69 7.14
CA MET A 79 -17.73 14.24 8.53
C MET A 79 -16.73 14.92 9.49
N ILE A 80 -15.47 15.08 9.08
CA ILE A 80 -14.45 15.74 9.89
C ILE A 80 -14.81 17.22 10.09
N VAL A 81 -15.25 17.90 9.03
CA VAL A 81 -15.66 19.32 9.10
C VAL A 81 -16.89 19.48 9.97
N LEU A 82 -17.90 18.61 9.84
CA LEU A 82 -19.10 18.62 10.69
C LEU A 82 -18.76 18.37 12.16
N LEU A 83 -17.84 17.42 12.43
CA LEU A 83 -17.37 17.16 13.79
C LEU A 83 -16.67 18.38 14.38
N ALA A 84 -15.78 19.02 13.63
CA ALA A 84 -15.09 20.23 14.07
C ALA A 84 -16.07 21.39 14.33
N ALA A 85 -17.05 21.57 13.43
CA ALA A 85 -18.10 22.57 13.61
C ALA A 85 -19.00 22.29 14.83
N GLY A 86 -19.33 21.01 15.07
CA GLY A 86 -20.07 20.58 16.25
C GLY A 86 -19.33 20.88 17.55
N ILE A 87 -18.05 20.54 17.63
CA ILE A 87 -17.20 20.86 18.80
C ILE A 87 -17.12 22.37 19.02
N ALA A 88 -16.93 23.16 17.97
CA ALA A 88 -16.90 24.62 18.05
C ALA A 88 -18.24 25.18 18.55
N SER A 89 -19.37 24.60 18.13
CA SER A 89 -20.70 25.02 18.58
C SER A 89 -20.97 24.67 20.06
N LEU A 90 -20.46 23.53 20.52
CA LEU A 90 -20.56 23.15 21.94
C LEU A 90 -19.76 24.09 22.86
N THR A 91 -18.63 24.59 22.39
CA THR A 91 -17.74 25.43 23.20
C THR A 91 -18.08 26.91 23.13
N ARG A 92 -18.64 27.41 22.02
CA ARG A 92 -18.87 28.84 21.74
C ARG A 92 -20.34 29.18 21.49
N GLY A 93 -21.26 28.23 21.58
CA GLY A 93 -22.64 28.39 21.18
C GLY A 93 -22.81 28.42 19.66
N THR A 94 -24.06 28.51 19.18
CA THR A 94 -24.39 28.43 17.74
C THR A 94 -24.38 29.78 17.03
N ALA A 95 -24.21 30.89 17.76
CA ALA A 95 -24.28 32.25 17.20
C ALA A 95 -23.29 32.52 16.06
N TRP A 96 -22.13 31.86 16.06
CA TRP A 96 -21.10 32.00 15.01
C TRP A 96 -21.57 31.51 13.64
N ILE A 97 -22.59 30.63 13.58
CA ILE A 97 -23.06 30.02 12.33
C ILE A 97 -23.78 31.07 11.46
N MET A 98 -24.52 32.00 12.08
CA MET A 98 -25.39 32.91 11.36
C MET A 98 -24.84 34.34 11.22
N HIS A 99 -23.78 34.70 11.91
CA HIS A 99 -23.28 36.06 11.89
C HIS A 99 -22.22 36.26 10.80
N ALA A 100 -22.43 37.23 9.90
CA ALA A 100 -21.46 37.60 8.87
C ALA A 100 -20.08 37.97 9.42
N LYS A 101 -19.98 38.37 10.68
CA LYS A 101 -18.73 38.60 11.43
C LYS A 101 -17.78 37.40 11.39
N TYR A 102 -18.27 36.16 11.26
CA TYR A 102 -17.50 34.95 11.29
C TYR A 102 -17.21 34.35 9.90
N TRP A 103 -17.28 35.15 8.82
CA TRP A 103 -16.98 34.69 7.46
C TRP A 103 -15.62 33.98 7.35
N GLY A 104 -14.63 34.41 8.14
CA GLY A 104 -13.33 33.79 8.18
C GLY A 104 -13.34 32.34 8.69
N VAL A 105 -14.29 32.01 9.59
CA VAL A 105 -14.49 30.62 10.05
C VAL A 105 -15.01 29.76 8.91
N TRP A 106 -15.96 30.24 8.14
CA TRP A 106 -16.50 29.53 6.98
C TRP A 106 -15.44 29.34 5.89
N ALA A 107 -14.64 30.38 5.61
CA ALA A 107 -13.51 30.29 4.69
C ALA A 107 -12.49 29.24 5.16
N PHE A 108 -12.16 29.23 6.45
CA PHE A 108 -11.27 28.22 7.04
C PHE A 108 -11.84 26.79 6.90
N LEU A 109 -13.13 26.59 7.20
CA LEU A 109 -13.78 25.29 7.07
C LEU A 109 -13.80 24.82 5.60
N ALA A 110 -14.05 25.73 4.65
CA ALA A 110 -13.98 25.40 3.22
C ALA A 110 -12.57 24.98 2.79
N VAL A 111 -11.55 25.71 3.21
CA VAL A 111 -10.15 25.33 2.96
C VAL A 111 -9.83 23.99 3.63
N ALA A 112 -10.24 23.79 4.88
CA ALA A 112 -10.05 22.54 5.60
C ALA A 112 -10.72 21.36 4.86
N LEU A 113 -11.94 21.55 4.36
CA LEU A 113 -12.65 20.55 3.55
C LEU A 113 -11.82 20.14 2.32
N VAL A 114 -11.30 21.12 1.60
CA VAL A 114 -10.47 20.87 0.40
C VAL A 114 -9.18 20.14 0.78
N VAL A 115 -8.47 20.59 1.82
CA VAL A 115 -7.23 19.95 2.29
C VAL A 115 -7.49 18.51 2.73
N VAL A 116 -8.53 18.29 3.54
CA VAL A 116 -8.92 16.95 4.01
C VAL A 116 -9.31 16.06 2.83
N TYR A 117 -10.08 16.57 1.87
CA TYR A 117 -10.42 15.83 0.66
C TYR A 117 -9.17 15.39 -0.10
N PHE A 118 -8.20 16.28 -0.33
CA PHE A 118 -6.95 15.93 -1.01
C PHE A 118 -6.10 14.95 -0.20
N PHE A 119 -6.15 15.03 1.13
CA PHE A 119 -5.44 14.11 2.02
C PHE A 119 -6.02 12.68 1.96
N PHE A 120 -7.34 12.55 1.89
CA PHE A 120 -8.04 11.27 1.80
C PHE A 120 -8.24 10.79 0.35
N ARG A 121 -7.98 11.65 -0.63
CA ARG A 121 -7.99 11.26 -2.04
C ARG A 121 -6.82 10.33 -2.31
N GLY A 122 -7.07 9.04 -2.19
CA GLY A 122 -6.06 8.02 -2.35
C GLY A 122 -5.68 7.73 -3.78
N GLY A 123 -4.70 6.83 -3.90
CA GLY A 123 -4.15 6.38 -5.16
C GLY A 123 -4.92 5.24 -5.81
N CYS A 124 -4.57 4.95 -7.05
CA CYS A 124 -4.88 3.70 -7.71
C CYS A 124 -3.69 2.76 -7.49
N TYR A 125 -3.97 1.55 -7.04
CA TYR A 125 -2.99 0.49 -6.81
C TYR A 125 -3.27 -0.65 -7.77
N SER A 126 -2.25 -1.18 -8.41
CA SER A 126 -2.38 -2.29 -9.35
C SER A 126 -1.14 -3.17 -9.32
N ALA A 127 -1.32 -4.46 -9.62
CA ALA A 127 -0.23 -5.38 -9.78
C ALA A 127 -0.51 -6.35 -10.94
N GLY A 128 0.56 -6.70 -11.63
CA GLY A 128 0.61 -7.84 -12.53
C GLY A 128 1.38 -8.99 -11.87
N ALA A 129 1.80 -9.96 -12.67
CA ALA A 129 2.55 -11.11 -12.18
C ALA A 129 3.94 -10.72 -11.67
N ASP A 130 4.58 -9.74 -12.28
CA ASP A 130 5.98 -9.38 -12.09
C ASP A 130 6.21 -7.90 -11.71
N TRP A 131 5.15 -7.11 -11.60
CA TRP A 131 5.24 -5.69 -11.28
C TRP A 131 4.15 -5.24 -10.31
N VAL A 132 4.40 -4.13 -9.64
CA VAL A 132 3.42 -3.44 -8.81
C VAL A 132 3.49 -1.93 -9.06
N ALA A 133 2.34 -1.27 -9.04
CA ALA A 133 2.22 0.16 -9.32
C ALA A 133 1.35 0.90 -8.31
N ARG A 134 1.62 2.20 -8.19
CA ARG A 134 0.78 3.19 -7.50
C ARG A 134 0.62 4.41 -8.41
N GLY A 135 -0.55 4.55 -8.99
CA GLY A 135 -0.81 5.53 -10.03
C GLY A 135 0.09 5.30 -11.26
N LYS A 136 0.91 6.29 -11.61
CA LYS A 136 1.82 6.20 -12.76
C LYS A 136 3.20 5.62 -12.43
N LYS A 137 3.52 5.43 -11.14
CA LYS A 137 4.81 4.88 -10.71
C LYS A 137 4.69 3.38 -10.52
N TRP A 138 5.69 2.64 -10.96
CA TRP A 138 5.72 1.19 -10.88
C TRP A 138 7.15 0.65 -10.71
N VAL A 139 7.29 -0.57 -10.25
CA VAL A 139 8.56 -1.30 -10.11
C VAL A 139 8.37 -2.77 -10.44
N LYS A 140 9.44 -3.45 -10.89
CA LYS A 140 9.48 -4.90 -11.02
C LYS A 140 9.74 -5.51 -9.66
N VAL A 141 8.84 -6.40 -9.21
CA VAL A 141 8.91 -6.95 -7.85
C VAL A 141 9.92 -8.08 -7.68
N TYR A 142 10.33 -8.72 -8.78
CA TYR A 142 11.34 -9.78 -8.78
C TYR A 142 12.78 -9.30 -9.06
N ASP A 143 12.93 -8.02 -9.42
CA ASP A 143 14.21 -7.39 -9.74
C ASP A 143 14.56 -6.28 -8.73
N LEU A 144 14.05 -6.37 -7.50
CA LEU A 144 14.33 -5.36 -6.49
C LEU A 144 15.78 -5.46 -6.01
N VAL A 145 16.44 -4.30 -5.91
CA VAL A 145 17.79 -4.19 -5.35
C VAL A 145 17.78 -3.61 -3.94
N LYS A 146 16.69 -2.95 -3.56
CA LYS A 146 16.53 -2.38 -2.22
C LYS A 146 15.06 -2.38 -1.80
N VAL A 147 14.80 -2.93 -0.63
CA VAL A 147 13.49 -2.92 0.02
C VAL A 147 13.68 -2.48 1.47
N THR A 148 13.11 -1.35 1.85
CA THR A 148 13.26 -0.82 3.21
C THR A 148 11.93 -0.33 3.75
N SER A 149 11.76 -0.42 5.07
CA SER A 149 10.63 0.18 5.77
C SER A 149 11.09 1.40 6.55
N ARG A 150 10.24 2.43 6.59
CA ARG A 150 10.41 3.61 7.43
C ARG A 150 9.07 3.98 8.05
N SER A 151 9.14 4.58 9.24
CA SER A 151 7.96 5.16 9.87
C SER A 151 7.66 6.52 9.23
N TYR A 152 6.40 6.75 8.90
CA TYR A 152 5.88 8.01 8.37
C TYR A 152 4.67 8.45 9.21
N PRO A 153 4.28 9.73 9.15
CA PRO A 153 2.97 10.14 9.64
C PRO A 153 1.87 9.32 8.93
N GLY A 154 1.09 8.55 9.70
CA GLY A 154 0.08 7.63 9.16
C GLY A 154 0.53 6.17 9.03
N GLY A 155 1.65 5.78 9.66
CA GLY A 155 2.08 4.39 9.80
C GLY A 155 3.35 4.01 9.03
N PRO A 156 3.80 2.76 9.16
CA PRO A 156 4.98 2.28 8.47
C PRO A 156 4.75 2.24 6.95
N GLY A 157 5.76 2.65 6.20
CA GLY A 157 5.77 2.59 4.74
C GLY A 157 6.87 1.68 4.23
N VAL A 158 6.62 1.09 3.07
CA VAL A 158 7.57 0.26 2.34
C VAL A 158 8.10 1.04 1.14
N TYR A 159 9.41 1.08 1.01
CA TYR A 159 10.12 1.67 -0.11
C TYR A 159 10.75 0.57 -0.93
N LEU A 160 10.42 0.53 -2.21
CA LEU A 160 10.94 -0.41 -3.19
C LEU A 160 11.80 0.32 -4.20
N ARG A 161 12.92 -0.28 -4.58
CA ARG A 161 13.75 0.17 -5.71
C ARG A 161 14.18 -1.05 -6.51
N ASP A 162 13.91 -1.03 -7.82
CA ASP A 162 14.32 -2.10 -8.73
C ASP A 162 15.69 -1.82 -9.38
N SER A 163 16.19 -2.80 -10.11
CA SER A 163 17.46 -2.74 -10.85
C SER A 163 17.46 -1.68 -11.96
N GLY A 164 16.29 -1.36 -12.52
CA GLY A 164 16.10 -0.28 -13.49
C GLY A 164 16.09 1.12 -12.87
N GLY A 165 16.34 1.25 -11.56
CA GLY A 165 16.38 2.53 -10.84
C GLY A 165 15.00 3.11 -10.51
N ARG A 166 13.91 2.44 -10.88
CA ARG A 166 12.55 2.89 -10.55
C ARG A 166 12.31 2.73 -9.07
N THR A 167 11.55 3.64 -8.50
CA THR A 167 11.26 3.66 -7.07
C THR A 167 9.78 3.79 -6.80
N LEU A 168 9.31 3.07 -5.79
CA LEU A 168 7.91 3.09 -5.37
C LEU A 168 7.80 3.11 -3.85
N ARG A 169 6.81 3.82 -3.35
CA ARG A 169 6.52 3.91 -1.91
C ARG A 169 5.06 3.58 -1.66
N PHE A 170 4.84 2.67 -0.74
CA PHE A 170 3.52 2.33 -0.23
C PHE A 170 3.43 2.60 1.27
N LYS A 171 2.27 2.95 1.76
CA LYS A 171 1.95 2.71 3.17
C LYS A 171 1.67 1.23 3.33
N PHE A 172 2.08 0.65 4.45
CA PHE A 172 1.82 -0.76 4.73
C PHE A 172 0.32 -1.09 4.67
N VAL A 173 -0.51 -0.20 5.23
CA VAL A 173 -1.97 -0.32 5.19
C VAL A 173 -2.51 -0.38 3.77
N ASP A 174 -1.95 0.39 2.83
CA ASP A 174 -2.42 0.38 1.44
C ASP A 174 -2.11 -0.97 0.78
N LEU A 175 -0.91 -1.51 0.99
CA LEU A 175 -0.49 -2.81 0.45
C LEU A 175 -1.30 -3.97 1.05
N SER A 176 -1.52 -3.94 2.38
CA SER A 176 -2.28 -4.96 3.10
C SER A 176 -3.80 -4.77 2.99
N SER A 177 -4.25 -3.84 2.19
CA SER A 177 -5.67 -3.56 2.01
C SER A 177 -6.35 -4.55 1.07
N ASP A 178 -5.60 -5.16 0.16
CA ASP A 178 -6.09 -6.16 -0.78
C ASP A 178 -5.22 -7.40 -0.71
N ARG A 179 -5.85 -8.55 -0.51
CA ARG A 179 -5.16 -9.82 -0.31
C ARG A 179 -4.31 -10.22 -1.50
N MET A 180 -4.87 -10.14 -2.70
CA MET A 180 -4.16 -10.56 -3.91
C MET A 180 -3.00 -9.62 -4.25
N LEU A 181 -3.20 -8.31 -4.08
CA LEU A 181 -2.13 -7.33 -4.22
C LEU A 181 -0.99 -7.59 -3.24
N TRP A 182 -1.35 -7.92 -1.98
CA TRP A 182 -0.39 -8.26 -0.95
C TRP A 182 0.40 -9.51 -1.30
N ASP A 183 -0.29 -10.60 -1.66
CA ASP A 183 0.34 -11.89 -1.98
C ASP A 183 1.31 -11.78 -3.17
N LEU A 184 0.91 -11.09 -4.25
CA LEU A 184 1.76 -10.84 -5.42
C LEU A 184 3.00 -10.01 -5.05
N THR A 185 2.81 -8.91 -4.33
CA THR A 185 3.90 -8.02 -3.97
C THR A 185 4.86 -8.67 -2.99
N TYR A 186 4.34 -9.37 -1.97
CA TYR A 186 5.14 -10.07 -0.98
C TYR A 186 5.98 -11.18 -1.61
N ASN A 187 5.40 -11.97 -2.52
CA ASN A 187 6.13 -13.02 -3.23
C ASN A 187 7.31 -12.45 -4.01
N GLY A 188 7.10 -11.36 -4.74
CA GLY A 188 8.18 -10.67 -5.45
C GLY A 188 9.27 -10.13 -4.53
N ILE A 189 8.88 -9.50 -3.40
CA ILE A 189 9.83 -9.04 -2.37
C ILE A 189 10.63 -10.22 -1.81
N LEU A 190 9.96 -11.34 -1.49
CA LEU A 190 10.59 -12.54 -0.95
C LEU A 190 11.66 -13.09 -1.89
N HIS A 191 11.33 -13.23 -3.18
CA HIS A 191 12.29 -13.66 -4.20
C HIS A 191 13.47 -12.69 -4.34
N SER A 192 13.20 -11.39 -4.41
CA SER A 192 14.25 -10.39 -4.53
C SER A 192 15.19 -10.36 -3.33
N VAL A 193 14.68 -10.65 -2.12
CA VAL A 193 15.49 -10.66 -0.89
C VAL A 193 16.29 -11.96 -0.75
N ILE A 194 15.67 -13.11 -1.00
CA ILE A 194 16.30 -14.42 -0.76
C ILE A 194 17.19 -14.83 -1.92
N ALA A 195 16.70 -14.75 -3.16
CA ALA A 195 17.45 -15.15 -4.35
C ALA A 195 18.25 -13.99 -4.97
N GLY A 196 17.69 -12.77 -4.93
CA GLY A 196 18.30 -11.60 -5.57
C GLY A 196 19.21 -10.78 -4.66
N GLY A 197 19.35 -11.12 -3.37
CA GLY A 197 20.22 -10.39 -2.43
C GLY A 197 19.83 -8.94 -2.20
N ALA A 198 18.56 -8.57 -2.40
CA ALA A 198 18.08 -7.20 -2.21
C ALA A 198 18.37 -6.68 -0.78
N ARG A 199 18.90 -5.47 -0.69
CA ARG A 199 19.23 -4.84 0.61
C ARG A 199 17.94 -4.56 1.39
N THR A 200 17.91 -4.98 2.64
CA THR A 200 16.77 -4.79 3.55
C THR A 200 17.21 -4.11 4.84
N ASN A 201 16.26 -3.59 5.62
CA ASN A 201 16.50 -3.13 6.99
C ASN A 201 15.69 -3.96 8.01
N ASP A 202 16.12 -3.92 9.27
CA ASP A 202 15.49 -4.69 10.36
C ASP A 202 14.01 -4.35 10.55
N MET A 203 13.66 -3.07 10.37
CA MET A 203 12.27 -2.65 10.46
C MET A 203 11.40 -3.35 9.40
N LEU A 204 11.88 -3.47 8.16
CA LEU A 204 11.16 -4.20 7.11
C LEU A 204 11.00 -5.67 7.48
N ARG A 205 12.08 -6.33 7.91
CA ARG A 205 12.06 -7.75 8.27
C ARG A 205 11.05 -8.04 9.37
N ARG A 206 10.97 -7.17 10.38
CA ARG A 206 9.97 -7.28 11.44
C ARG A 206 8.55 -7.02 10.93
N THR A 207 8.35 -5.96 10.14
CA THR A 207 7.04 -5.55 9.64
C THR A 207 6.44 -6.59 8.68
N LEU A 208 7.26 -7.15 7.79
CA LEU A 208 6.82 -8.12 6.79
C LEU A 208 7.04 -9.58 7.23
N ALA A 209 7.60 -9.82 8.42
CA ALA A 209 8.00 -11.15 8.89
C ALA A 209 8.85 -11.90 7.84
N LEU A 210 9.78 -11.18 7.17
CA LEU A 210 10.62 -11.74 6.14
C LEU A 210 11.67 -12.69 6.75
N PRO A 211 11.88 -13.89 6.16
CA PRO A 211 12.95 -14.77 6.57
C PRO A 211 14.32 -14.20 6.19
N TYR A 212 15.35 -14.76 6.78
CA TYR A 212 16.74 -14.53 6.39
C TYR A 212 17.14 -15.52 5.28
N PRO A 213 18.03 -15.13 4.35
CA PRO A 213 18.67 -16.11 3.48
C PRO A 213 19.48 -17.06 4.37
N GLU A 214 19.47 -18.34 4.02
CA GLU A 214 20.31 -19.33 4.70
C GLU A 214 21.79 -18.99 4.42
N PRO A 215 22.68 -19.04 5.42
CA PRO A 215 24.11 -18.88 5.17
C PRO A 215 24.57 -19.97 4.23
N ASP A 216 25.36 -19.62 3.22
CA ASP A 216 26.03 -20.64 2.39
C ASP A 216 26.95 -21.47 3.29
N GLU A 217 26.67 -22.77 3.44
CA GLU A 217 27.50 -23.72 4.22
C GLU A 217 28.95 -23.86 3.70
N GLY A 218 29.31 -23.12 2.64
CA GLY A 218 30.61 -23.24 1.96
C GLY A 218 31.59 -22.09 2.18
N SER A 219 31.32 -21.09 3.05
CA SER A 219 32.21 -19.93 3.22
C SER A 219 33.27 -20.06 4.34
N ASP A 220 33.33 -21.20 5.04
CA ASP A 220 34.30 -21.47 6.09
C ASP A 220 35.35 -22.51 5.62
N SER A 221 36.00 -22.27 4.50
CA SER A 221 37.17 -23.05 4.07
C SER A 221 38.32 -22.16 3.62
#